data_bc2ca416865668bdcd3114b20ea5704f
#
_entry.id   bc2ca416865668bdcd3114b20ea5704f
#
_cell.length_a   1.000
_cell.length_b   1.000
_cell.length_c   1.000
_cell.angle_alpha   90.00
_cell.angle_beta   90.00
_cell.angle_gamma   90.00
#
_symmetry.space_group_name_H-M   'P 1'
#
loop_
_entity.id
_entity.type
_entity.pdbx_description
1 polymer ?
#
loop_
_entity_poly.entity_id
_entity_poly.type
_entity_poly.pdbx_seq_one_letter_code
_entity_poly.pdbx_strand_id
1 'polypeptide(L)'
;MIDRDRGTCPAVLRSSGPKQRPERVATTLGVSGESVRRDVPSNDMIAYLAGLFDGEGSVTYKQYLENRKTRPNPSLCWRLRLELAMTCKDTVEHIYKTLNIGWFGPRTVKPGCLPQWRWSVSFRGAYEVAKLFVPHAITKKIKLQQIIDHYDQDKGNQKRKK
;
A
#
# COMPACT_ATOMS: atom_id res chain seq x y z
N MET A 1 18.26 -49.99 23.44
CA MET A 1 17.96 -49.01 24.51
C MET A 1 18.54 -47.71 24.01
N ILE A 2 17.72 -46.87 23.40
CA ILE A 2 18.13 -45.57 22.80
C ILE A 2 17.18 -44.52 23.42
N ASP A 3 17.73 -43.76 24.37
CA ASP A 3 17.05 -42.63 24.98
C ASP A 3 16.84 -41.49 23.95
N ARG A 4 15.59 -41.09 23.79
CA ARG A 4 15.20 -39.90 23.02
C ARG A 4 15.06 -38.74 23.97
N ASP A 5 16.08 -37.90 24.06
CA ASP A 5 16.02 -36.60 24.70
C ASP A 5 15.04 -35.71 23.96
N ARG A 6 13.93 -35.38 24.57
CA ARG A 6 12.97 -34.36 24.15
C ARG A 6 13.48 -32.99 24.63
N GLY A 7 14.18 -32.30 23.74
CA GLY A 7 14.55 -30.90 23.93
C GLY A 7 13.31 -30.02 24.08
N THR A 8 13.07 -29.57 25.27
CA THR A 8 12.02 -28.61 25.62
C THR A 8 12.43 -27.23 25.14
N CYS A 9 11.75 -26.71 24.14
CA CYS A 9 11.93 -25.31 23.74
C CYS A 9 11.39 -24.36 24.82
N PRO A 10 12.15 -23.35 25.24
CA PRO A 10 11.65 -22.35 26.18
C PRO A 10 10.58 -21.47 25.51
N ALA A 11 9.47 -21.27 26.24
CA ALA A 11 8.38 -20.40 25.84
C ALA A 11 8.86 -18.95 25.76
N VAL A 12 8.87 -18.40 24.54
CA VAL A 12 9.10 -16.97 24.31
C VAL A 12 7.85 -16.21 24.80
N LEU A 13 7.99 -15.53 25.92
CA LEU A 13 7.02 -14.58 26.44
C LEU A 13 6.77 -13.49 25.40
N ARG A 14 5.56 -13.50 24.82
CA ARG A 14 5.08 -12.41 23.97
C ARG A 14 4.73 -11.23 24.86
N SER A 15 5.61 -10.25 24.96
CA SER A 15 5.30 -8.96 25.53
C SER A 15 4.34 -8.22 24.58
N SER A 16 3.08 -8.15 24.98
CA SER A 16 2.08 -7.27 24.38
C SER A 16 2.34 -5.83 24.85
N GLY A 17 3.27 -5.14 24.20
CA GLY A 17 3.44 -3.70 24.34
C GLY A 17 2.28 -2.95 23.68
N PRO A 18 1.80 -1.84 24.26
CA PRO A 18 0.72 -1.06 23.69
C PRO A 18 1.14 -0.49 22.33
N LYS A 19 0.28 -0.67 21.32
CA LYS A 19 0.41 -0.04 20.00
C LYS A 19 0.31 1.47 20.18
N GLN A 20 1.43 2.14 20.29
CA GLN A 20 1.49 3.59 20.25
C GLN A 20 1.08 4.06 18.87
N ARG A 21 -0.06 4.74 18.83
CA ARG A 21 -0.53 5.52 17.69
C ARG A 21 0.43 6.72 17.59
N PRO A 22 1.04 7.01 16.44
CA PRO A 22 1.87 8.20 16.33
C PRO A 22 0.99 9.44 16.58
N GLU A 23 1.35 10.21 17.60
CA GLU A 23 0.75 11.51 17.90
C GLU A 23 0.92 12.44 16.71
N ARG A 24 -0.20 13.09 16.34
CA ARG A 24 -0.17 14.21 15.42
C ARG A 24 0.47 15.39 16.15
N VAL A 25 1.72 15.63 15.89
CA VAL A 25 2.36 16.87 16.34
C VAL A 25 1.75 18.01 15.53
N ALA A 26 0.83 18.75 16.19
CA ALA A 26 0.36 20.02 15.69
C ALA A 26 1.45 21.05 15.95
N THR A 27 2.35 21.28 15.01
CA THR A 27 3.27 22.41 15.05
C THR A 27 2.57 23.62 14.48
N THR A 28 1.96 24.41 15.36
CA THR A 28 1.55 25.78 15.09
C THR A 28 2.79 26.66 15.14
N LEU A 29 3.36 26.97 13.98
CA LEU A 29 4.25 28.11 13.80
C LEU A 29 3.82 28.80 12.51
N GLY A 30 3.30 30.02 12.67
CA GLY A 30 3.00 30.91 11.58
C GLY A 30 4.27 31.28 10.81
N VAL A 31 4.27 30.99 9.52
CA VAL A 31 5.14 31.61 8.53
C VAL A 31 4.29 31.87 7.29
N SER A 32 4.29 33.15 6.95
CA SER A 32 3.81 33.81 5.74
C SER A 32 3.66 32.91 4.51
N GLY A 33 2.51 33.11 3.84
CA GLY A 33 2.02 32.38 2.67
C GLY A 33 3.01 32.21 1.54
N GLU A 34 3.76 31.14 1.59
CA GLU A 34 4.38 30.52 0.44
C GLU A 34 3.55 29.29 0.11
N SER A 35 2.75 29.41 -0.91
CA SER A 35 1.97 28.29 -1.45
C SER A 35 2.98 27.19 -1.81
N VAL A 36 3.09 26.16 -0.99
CA VAL A 36 3.81 24.94 -1.30
C VAL A 36 3.18 24.39 -2.57
N ARG A 37 3.73 24.78 -3.72
CA ARG A 37 3.45 24.13 -4.99
C ARG A 37 3.85 22.68 -4.77
N ARG A 38 2.86 21.79 -4.74
CA ARG A 38 3.13 20.36 -4.80
C ARG A 38 3.82 20.17 -6.14
N ASP A 39 5.13 19.96 -6.11
CA ASP A 39 5.90 19.64 -7.32
C ASP A 39 5.29 18.36 -7.88
N VAL A 40 4.54 18.52 -8.97
CA VAL A 40 4.01 17.38 -9.70
C VAL A 40 5.23 16.67 -10.29
N PRO A 41 5.43 15.37 -10.00
CA PRO A 41 6.58 14.66 -10.55
C PRO A 41 6.62 14.79 -12.07
N SER A 42 7.81 14.95 -12.63
CA SER A 42 7.99 15.00 -14.08
C SER A 42 7.46 13.71 -14.73
N ASN A 43 7.05 13.81 -15.99
CA ASN A 43 6.54 12.65 -16.72
C ASN A 43 7.59 11.53 -16.81
N ASP A 44 8.87 11.88 -16.95
CA ASP A 44 9.98 10.92 -16.97
C ASP A 44 10.13 10.17 -15.64
N MET A 45 9.97 10.90 -14.53
CA MET A 45 9.98 10.29 -13.21
C MET A 45 8.79 9.34 -13.01
N ILE A 46 7.60 9.72 -13.49
CA ILE A 46 6.42 8.84 -13.46
C ILE A 46 6.63 7.60 -14.31
N ALA A 47 7.21 7.76 -15.50
CA ALA A 47 7.53 6.62 -16.38
C ALA A 47 8.53 5.66 -15.75
N TYR A 48 9.58 6.18 -15.09
CA TYR A 48 10.54 5.39 -14.33
C TYR A 48 9.86 4.60 -13.19
N LEU A 49 9.06 5.27 -12.37
CA LEU A 49 8.35 4.63 -11.26
C LEU A 49 7.32 3.60 -11.74
N ALA A 50 6.63 3.87 -12.84
CA ALA A 50 5.70 2.93 -13.46
C ALA A 50 6.42 1.68 -13.98
N GLY A 51 7.57 1.82 -14.64
CA GLY A 51 8.40 0.70 -15.10
C GLY A 51 8.93 -0.14 -13.92
N LEU A 52 9.41 0.51 -12.86
CA LEU A 52 9.85 -0.17 -11.65
C LEU A 52 8.67 -0.94 -11.01
N PHE A 53 7.50 -0.31 -10.93
CA PHE A 53 6.30 -0.96 -10.42
C PHE A 53 5.83 -2.10 -11.33
N ASP A 54 5.99 -1.96 -12.64
CA ASP A 54 5.62 -3.01 -13.60
C ASP A 54 6.50 -4.27 -13.46
N GLY A 55 7.76 -4.12 -13.05
CA GLY A 55 8.67 -5.24 -12.71
C GLY A 55 8.36 -5.83 -11.34
N GLU A 56 8.49 -5.03 -10.29
CA GLU A 56 8.57 -5.48 -8.88
C GLU A 56 7.26 -5.31 -8.09
N GLY A 57 6.32 -4.52 -8.61
CA GLY A 57 5.06 -4.23 -7.93
C GLY A 57 4.05 -5.36 -7.98
N SER A 58 3.05 -5.28 -7.15
CA SER A 58 1.87 -6.15 -7.20
C SER A 58 0.57 -5.35 -7.17
N VAL A 59 -0.40 -5.80 -7.95
CA VAL A 59 -1.74 -5.22 -8.01
C VAL A 59 -2.73 -6.23 -7.46
N THR A 60 -3.44 -5.84 -6.41
CA THR A 60 -4.54 -6.62 -5.85
C THR A 60 -5.86 -5.96 -6.22
N TYR A 61 -6.68 -6.66 -7.01
CA TYR A 61 -8.05 -6.30 -7.33
C TYR A 61 -8.92 -7.53 -7.12
N LYS A 62 -9.63 -7.59 -6.00
CA LYS A 62 -10.47 -8.75 -5.67
C LYS A 62 -11.65 -8.40 -4.77
N GLN A 63 -12.73 -9.14 -4.94
CA GLN A 63 -13.84 -9.18 -3.98
C GLN A 63 -13.55 -10.19 -2.86
N TYR A 64 -14.05 -9.90 -1.68
CA TYR A 64 -14.05 -10.82 -0.54
C TYR A 64 -15.28 -10.56 0.35
N LEU A 65 -15.70 -11.59 1.04
CA LEU A 65 -16.73 -11.48 2.06
C LEU A 65 -16.08 -11.06 3.38
N GLU A 66 -16.53 -9.94 3.92
CA GLU A 66 -16.07 -9.46 5.22
C GLU A 66 -17.09 -9.86 6.29
N ASN A 67 -16.66 -10.75 7.18
CA ASN A 67 -17.43 -11.14 8.37
C ASN A 67 -17.02 -10.25 9.54
N ARG A 68 -17.85 -9.28 9.89
CA ARG A 68 -17.64 -8.45 11.10
C ARG A 68 -18.47 -9.00 12.23
N LYS A 69 -17.85 -9.18 13.41
CA LYS A 69 -18.54 -9.62 14.62
C LYS A 69 -19.75 -8.74 15.01
N THR A 70 -19.75 -7.50 14.56
CA THR A 70 -20.81 -6.52 14.85
C THR A 70 -21.97 -6.55 13.87
N ARG A 71 -21.91 -7.35 12.79
CA ARG A 71 -22.97 -7.47 11.77
C ARG A 71 -23.37 -8.92 11.59
N PRO A 72 -24.67 -9.24 11.60
CA PRO A 72 -25.16 -10.62 11.46
C PRO A 72 -24.90 -11.19 10.07
N ASN A 73 -24.85 -10.34 9.03
CA ASN A 73 -24.66 -10.77 7.64
C ASN A 73 -23.29 -10.33 7.10
N PRO A 74 -22.58 -11.23 6.36
CA PRO A 74 -21.34 -10.87 5.70
C PRO A 74 -21.59 -9.80 4.62
N SER A 75 -20.65 -8.87 4.50
CA SER A 75 -20.67 -7.82 3.47
C SER A 75 -19.70 -8.15 2.37
N LEU A 76 -20.11 -8.01 1.11
CA LEU A 76 -19.21 -8.12 -0.03
C LEU A 76 -18.39 -6.83 -0.14
N CYS A 77 -17.09 -6.96 0.01
CA CYS A 77 -16.14 -5.84 -0.01
C CYS A 77 -15.12 -6.01 -1.13
N TRP A 78 -14.63 -4.89 -1.64
CA TRP A 78 -13.52 -4.87 -2.59
C TRP A 78 -12.20 -4.60 -1.88
N ARG A 79 -11.14 -5.27 -2.31
CA ARG A 79 -9.75 -4.97 -1.93
C ARG A 79 -9.01 -4.49 -3.17
N LEU A 80 -8.71 -3.20 -3.16
CA LEU A 80 -7.98 -2.49 -4.21
C LEU A 80 -6.68 -2.02 -3.58
N ARG A 81 -5.53 -2.57 -4.02
CA ARG A 81 -4.24 -2.25 -3.44
C ARG A 81 -3.13 -2.38 -4.46
N LEU A 82 -2.25 -1.41 -4.46
CA LEU A 82 -0.94 -1.47 -5.10
C LEU A 82 0.11 -1.63 -4.01
N GLU A 83 1.07 -2.50 -4.24
CA GLU A 83 2.14 -2.77 -3.29
C GLU A 83 3.45 -3.00 -4.05
N LEU A 84 4.54 -2.42 -3.56
CA LEU A 84 5.89 -2.70 -4.02
C LEU A 84 6.75 -2.99 -2.79
N ALA A 85 7.52 -4.09 -2.83
CA ALA A 85 8.39 -4.50 -1.74
C ALA A 85 9.75 -4.90 -2.28
N MET A 86 10.81 -4.30 -1.73
CA MET A 86 12.20 -4.52 -2.12
C MET A 86 13.11 -4.54 -0.90
N THR A 87 14.32 -5.06 -1.07
CA THR A 87 15.38 -5.01 -0.05
C THR A 87 16.03 -3.63 0.01
N CYS A 88 16.07 -2.90 -1.10
CA CYS A 88 16.60 -1.54 -1.16
C CYS A 88 15.59 -0.55 -0.55
N LYS A 89 15.92 -0.02 0.64
CA LYS A 89 15.10 0.95 1.34
C LYS A 89 14.93 2.24 0.55
N ASP A 90 16.03 2.77 0.03
CA ASP A 90 16.07 4.09 -0.61
C ASP A 90 15.18 4.14 -1.85
N THR A 91 15.15 3.07 -2.63
CA THR A 91 14.26 2.96 -3.79
C THR A 91 12.78 3.01 -3.39
N VAL A 92 12.40 2.26 -2.35
CA VAL A 92 11.00 2.23 -1.89
C VAL A 92 10.60 3.54 -1.22
N GLU A 93 11.52 4.17 -0.49
CA GLU A 93 11.32 5.48 0.11
C GLU A 93 11.20 6.59 -0.96
N HIS A 94 12.00 6.48 -2.02
CA HIS A 94 11.93 7.42 -3.16
C HIS A 94 10.55 7.40 -3.83
N ILE A 95 9.96 6.22 -4.08
CA ILE A 95 8.60 6.10 -4.60
C ILE A 95 7.60 6.82 -3.68
N TYR A 96 7.68 6.56 -2.38
CA TYR A 96 6.79 7.17 -1.40
C TYR A 96 6.91 8.69 -1.39
N LYS A 97 8.13 9.23 -1.37
CA LYS A 97 8.39 10.67 -1.37
C LYS A 97 7.93 11.36 -2.66
N THR A 98 8.18 10.73 -3.80
CA THR A 98 7.81 11.28 -5.11
C THR A 98 6.30 11.30 -5.33
N LEU A 99 5.61 10.23 -5.01
CA LEU A 99 4.16 10.15 -5.19
C LEU A 99 3.40 10.83 -4.05
N ASN A 100 4.01 10.96 -2.88
CA ASN A 100 3.41 11.50 -1.66
C ASN A 100 2.04 10.89 -1.31
N ILE A 101 1.84 9.63 -1.68
CA ILE A 101 0.61 8.86 -1.48
C ILE A 101 0.95 7.46 -0.96
N GLY A 102 0.18 6.98 0.01
CA GLY A 102 0.29 5.62 0.51
C GLY A 102 1.00 5.52 1.85
N TRP A 103 1.53 4.36 2.13
CA TRP A 103 2.27 4.04 3.34
C TRP A 103 3.62 3.43 2.98
N PHE A 104 4.66 3.81 3.70
CA PHE A 104 6.01 3.28 3.60
C PHE A 104 6.47 2.72 4.94
N GLY A 105 7.14 1.57 4.93
CA GLY A 105 7.72 1.00 6.14
C GLY A 105 8.29 -0.40 5.94
N PRO A 106 8.88 -0.97 7.01
CA PRO A 106 9.45 -2.31 6.97
C PRO A 106 8.37 -3.37 6.73
N ARG A 107 8.73 -4.40 6.00
CA ARG A 107 7.91 -5.60 5.80
C ARG A 107 8.40 -6.71 6.72
N THR A 108 7.48 -7.38 7.41
CA THR A 108 7.81 -8.59 8.16
C THR A 108 8.22 -9.69 7.20
N VAL A 109 9.43 -10.19 7.35
CA VAL A 109 9.99 -11.31 6.58
C VAL A 109 10.25 -12.50 7.48
N LYS A 110 10.41 -13.68 6.90
CA LYS A 110 10.75 -14.89 7.65
C LYS A 110 12.18 -14.79 8.22
N PRO A 111 12.47 -15.45 9.35
CA PRO A 111 13.82 -15.55 9.86
C PRO A 111 14.79 -16.08 8.78
N GLY A 112 15.97 -15.47 8.67
CA GLY A 112 16.96 -15.81 7.66
C GLY A 112 16.80 -15.11 6.29
N CYS A 113 15.71 -14.35 6.08
CA CYS A 113 15.55 -13.55 4.88
C CYS A 113 16.09 -12.14 5.10
N LEU A 114 16.55 -11.49 4.02
CA LEU A 114 16.99 -10.10 4.05
C LEU A 114 15.83 -9.18 4.44
N PRO A 115 16.10 -8.12 5.21
CA PRO A 115 15.11 -7.10 5.53
C PRO A 115 14.49 -6.52 4.24
N GLN A 116 13.18 -6.33 4.24
CA GLN A 116 12.46 -5.76 3.12
C GLN A 116 11.71 -4.50 3.55
N TRP A 117 11.61 -3.56 2.61
CA TRP A 117 10.83 -2.35 2.74
C TRP A 117 9.65 -2.42 1.78
N ARG A 118 8.55 -1.83 2.18
CA ARG A 118 7.31 -1.88 1.43
C ARG A 118 6.70 -0.50 1.31
N TRP A 119 6.32 -0.15 0.10
CA TRP A 119 5.36 0.90 -0.17
C TRP A 119 4.02 0.26 -0.54
N SER A 120 2.92 0.83 -0.05
CA SER A 120 1.59 0.34 -0.40
C SER A 120 0.56 1.44 -0.37
N VAL A 121 -0.37 1.39 -1.31
CA VAL A 121 -1.49 2.32 -1.43
C VAL A 121 -2.78 1.55 -1.72
N SER A 122 -3.89 2.00 -1.15
CA SER A 122 -5.17 1.30 -1.25
C SER A 122 -6.31 2.25 -1.62
N PHE A 123 -7.39 1.68 -2.15
CA PHE A 123 -8.63 2.39 -2.49
C PHE A 123 -8.42 3.60 -3.40
N ARG A 124 -8.88 4.79 -3.00
CA ARG A 124 -8.77 6.01 -3.81
C ARG A 124 -7.33 6.39 -4.13
N GLY A 125 -6.40 6.18 -3.20
CA GLY A 125 -4.98 6.38 -3.48
C GLY A 125 -4.48 5.46 -4.58
N ALA A 126 -4.91 4.19 -4.59
CA ALA A 126 -4.58 3.24 -5.66
C ALA A 126 -5.15 3.67 -7.02
N TYR A 127 -6.35 4.25 -7.05
CA TYR A 127 -6.93 4.83 -8.27
C TYR A 127 -6.10 6.00 -8.82
N GLU A 128 -5.68 6.94 -7.96
CA GLU A 128 -4.85 8.07 -8.40
C GLU A 128 -3.49 7.61 -8.96
N VAL A 129 -2.83 6.68 -8.28
CA VAL A 129 -1.56 6.12 -8.76
C VAL A 129 -1.76 5.30 -10.04
N ALA A 130 -2.86 4.53 -10.15
CA ALA A 130 -3.15 3.75 -11.35
C ALA A 130 -3.29 4.65 -12.59
N LYS A 131 -3.93 5.81 -12.47
CA LYS A 131 -4.03 6.79 -13.58
C LYS A 131 -2.66 7.30 -14.03
N LEU A 132 -1.73 7.50 -13.09
CA LEU A 132 -0.37 7.93 -13.43
C LEU A 132 0.44 6.82 -14.11
N PHE A 133 0.24 5.56 -13.71
CA PHE A 133 1.06 4.44 -14.17
C PHE A 133 0.55 3.79 -15.46
N VAL A 134 -0.77 3.75 -15.71
CA VAL A 134 -1.36 3.09 -16.90
C VAL A 134 -0.73 3.51 -18.23
N PRO A 135 -0.40 4.80 -18.48
CA PRO A 135 0.22 5.19 -19.74
C PRO A 135 1.59 4.53 -20.00
N HIS A 136 2.31 4.19 -18.94
CA HIS A 136 3.68 3.69 -18.97
C HIS A 136 3.82 2.19 -18.64
N ALA A 137 2.77 1.56 -18.07
CA ALA A 137 2.79 0.16 -17.70
C ALA A 137 2.51 -0.74 -18.91
N ILE A 138 3.18 -1.89 -18.96
CA ILE A 138 3.01 -2.92 -20.00
C ILE A 138 2.37 -4.16 -19.39
N THR A 139 3.05 -4.80 -18.45
CA THR A 139 2.66 -6.09 -17.85
C THR A 139 1.43 -5.97 -16.95
N LYS A 140 1.36 -4.91 -16.14
CA LYS A 140 0.28 -4.72 -15.15
C LYS A 140 -0.81 -3.77 -15.62
N LYS A 141 -0.73 -3.28 -16.86
CA LYS A 141 -1.68 -2.32 -17.46
C LYS A 141 -3.14 -2.74 -17.28
N ILE A 142 -3.49 -3.98 -17.60
CA ILE A 142 -4.86 -4.49 -17.50
C ILE A 142 -5.38 -4.40 -16.06
N LYS A 143 -4.57 -4.82 -15.08
CA LYS A 143 -4.97 -4.79 -13.66
C LYS A 143 -5.09 -3.36 -13.11
N LEU A 144 -4.22 -2.46 -13.56
CA LEU A 144 -4.32 -1.04 -13.21
C LEU A 144 -5.58 -0.41 -13.81
N GLN A 145 -5.91 -0.76 -15.06
CA GLN A 145 -7.14 -0.31 -15.71
C GLN A 145 -8.40 -0.78 -14.98
N GLN A 146 -8.44 -2.02 -14.50
CA GLN A 146 -9.55 -2.53 -13.69
C GLN A 146 -9.82 -1.69 -12.43
N ILE A 147 -8.76 -1.16 -11.79
CA ILE A 147 -8.92 -0.25 -10.64
C ILE A 147 -9.56 1.08 -11.08
N ILE A 148 -9.16 1.60 -12.24
CA ILE A 148 -9.71 2.84 -12.79
C ILE A 148 -11.18 2.66 -13.13
N ASP A 149 -11.51 1.62 -13.86
CA ASP A 149 -12.87 1.31 -14.30
C ASP A 149 -13.82 1.13 -13.12
N HIS A 150 -13.35 0.50 -12.02
CA HIS A 150 -14.12 0.34 -10.80
C HIS A 150 -14.64 1.67 -10.23
N TYR A 151 -13.79 2.69 -10.17
CA TYR A 151 -14.18 4.00 -9.65
C TYR A 151 -14.96 4.85 -10.63
N ASP A 152 -14.70 4.70 -11.93
CA ASP A 152 -15.40 5.46 -12.95
C ASP A 152 -16.84 4.96 -13.16
N GLN A 153 -17.09 3.64 -13.03
CA GLN A 153 -18.43 3.07 -12.99
C GLN A 153 -19.25 3.55 -11.79
N ASP A 154 -18.64 3.64 -10.60
CA ASP A 154 -19.31 4.15 -9.41
C ASP A 154 -19.74 5.62 -9.56
N LYS A 155 -18.93 6.45 -10.20
CA LYS A 155 -19.30 7.85 -10.52
C LYS A 155 -20.51 7.92 -11.47
N GLY A 156 -20.59 7.02 -12.43
CA GLY A 156 -21.73 6.92 -13.35
C GLY A 156 -23.03 6.58 -12.64
N ASN A 157 -22.99 5.68 -11.67
CA ASN A 157 -24.17 5.24 -10.91
C ASN A 157 -24.69 6.32 -9.92
N GLN A 158 -23.79 7.14 -9.35
CA GLN A 158 -24.19 8.22 -8.46
C GLN A 158 -24.90 9.38 -9.20
N LYS A 159 -24.54 9.64 -10.46
CA LYS A 159 -25.21 10.66 -11.29
C LYS A 159 -26.63 10.26 -11.71
N ARG A 160 -26.94 8.96 -11.76
CA ARG A 160 -28.30 8.44 -12.14
C ARG A 160 -29.30 8.44 -10.98
N LYS A 161 -28.85 8.65 -9.74
CA LYS A 161 -29.72 8.68 -8.52
C LYS A 161 -30.11 10.08 -8.08
N LYS A 162 -29.79 11.12 -8.83
CA LYS A 162 -30.29 12.49 -8.65
C LYS A 162 -31.26 12.84 -9.77
#